data_c66f8b0f4a8d0754137f2a645f4c2d89
#
_entry.id   c66f8b0f4a8d0754137f2a645f4c2d89
#
_cell.length_a   1.000
_cell.length_b   1.000
_cell.length_c   1.000
_cell.angle_alpha   90.00
_cell.angle_beta   90.00
_cell.angle_gamma   90.00
#
_symmetry.space_group_name_H-M   'P 1'
#
loop_
_entity.id
_entity.type
_entity.pdbx_description
1 polymer ?
#
loop_
_entity_poly.entity_id
_entity_poly.type
_entity_poly.pdbx_seq_one_letter_code
_entity_poly.pdbx_strand_id
1 'polypeptide(L)'
;MFVGQTFSGRNHDYAMLKAEFPPDIAWFEDIKVAVDLGYQGIVNDYHSHTIDIPHKKPRKSKHNPDPCLTPQQRQANQTLAKVRIYVEHAIGGIKRFNILVHPFRNRIPGFVHQVMLICSALWNFSLS
;
A
#
# COMPACT_ATOMS: atom_id res chain seq x y z
N MET A 1 7.63 3.17 -11.08
CA MET A 1 6.49 3.14 -10.12
C MET A 1 5.19 3.09 -10.90
N PHE A 2 4.31 2.17 -10.56
CA PHE A 2 2.96 2.09 -11.12
C PHE A 2 2.03 3.06 -10.34
N VAL A 3 1.15 3.74 -11.06
CA VAL A 3 0.15 4.64 -10.48
C VAL A 3 -1.21 4.17 -10.99
N GLY A 4 -2.01 3.60 -10.10
CA GLY A 4 -3.35 3.15 -10.37
C GLY A 4 -4.37 4.29 -10.50
N GLN A 5 -5.64 3.91 -10.66
CA GLN A 5 -6.74 4.89 -10.72
C GLN A 5 -6.90 5.62 -9.37
N THR A 6 -7.42 6.84 -9.42
CA THR A 6 -7.75 7.60 -8.23
C THR A 6 -9.15 7.24 -7.75
N PHE A 7 -9.28 6.96 -6.47
CA PHE A 7 -10.54 6.66 -5.80
C PHE A 7 -10.91 7.76 -4.81
N SER A 8 -12.17 7.81 -4.38
CA SER A 8 -12.56 8.70 -3.30
C SER A 8 -11.95 8.24 -1.98
N GLY A 9 -11.59 9.16 -1.08
CA GLY A 9 -10.97 8.84 0.21
C GLY A 9 -11.83 8.03 1.20
N ARG A 10 -13.04 7.62 0.79
CA ARG A 10 -13.92 6.73 1.57
C ARG A 10 -13.71 5.25 1.25
N ASN A 11 -13.00 4.94 0.16
CA ASN A 11 -12.76 3.55 -0.23
C ASN A 11 -11.64 2.95 0.63
N HIS A 12 -11.84 1.71 1.04
CA HIS A 12 -10.81 0.94 1.75
C HIS A 12 -9.73 0.50 0.76
N ASP A 13 -8.45 0.61 1.14
CA ASP A 13 -7.31 0.33 0.28
C ASP A 13 -7.37 -1.05 -0.38
N TYR A 14 -7.78 -2.07 0.36
CA TYR A 14 -7.92 -3.42 -0.18
C TYR A 14 -9.08 -3.54 -1.19
N ALA A 15 -10.16 -2.78 -1.02
CA ALA A 15 -11.24 -2.72 -2.01
C ALA A 15 -10.78 -2.03 -3.30
N MET A 16 -9.94 -1.01 -3.20
CA MET A 16 -9.35 -0.34 -4.36
C MET A 16 -8.41 -1.31 -5.11
N LEU A 17 -7.59 -2.10 -4.39
CA LEU A 17 -6.75 -3.12 -5.00
C LEU A 17 -7.57 -4.11 -5.81
N LYS A 18 -8.67 -4.64 -5.25
CA LYS A 18 -9.53 -5.60 -5.96
C LYS A 18 -10.24 -5.00 -7.18
N ALA A 19 -10.57 -3.72 -7.13
CA ALA A 19 -11.19 -3.03 -8.26
C ALA A 19 -10.21 -2.84 -9.43
N GLU A 20 -8.94 -2.64 -9.14
CA GLU A 20 -7.89 -2.41 -10.15
C GLU A 20 -7.24 -3.71 -10.63
N PHE A 21 -7.10 -4.68 -9.75
CA PHE A 21 -6.54 -6.00 -10.00
C PHE A 21 -7.55 -7.07 -9.58
N PRO A 22 -8.54 -7.40 -10.42
CA PRO A 22 -9.54 -8.41 -10.08
C PRO A 22 -8.90 -9.75 -9.70
N PRO A 23 -9.33 -10.41 -8.60
CA PRO A 23 -8.68 -11.63 -8.07
C PRO A 23 -8.77 -12.86 -8.97
N ASP A 24 -9.65 -12.86 -9.96
CA ASP A 24 -9.82 -13.93 -10.95
C ASP A 24 -8.68 -14.00 -11.97
N ILE A 25 -7.79 -13.02 -11.97
CA ILE A 25 -6.62 -12.95 -12.84
C ILE A 25 -5.34 -13.12 -12.00
N ALA A 26 -4.39 -13.92 -12.49
CA ALA A 26 -3.15 -14.23 -11.80
C ALA A 26 -2.10 -13.09 -11.90
N TRP A 27 -2.45 -11.90 -11.41
CA TRP A 27 -1.63 -10.69 -11.49
C TRP A 27 -0.25 -10.84 -10.84
N PHE A 28 -0.14 -11.64 -9.80
CA PHE A 28 1.00 -11.67 -8.89
C PHE A 28 1.73 -13.03 -8.86
N GLU A 29 1.42 -13.94 -9.77
CA GLU A 29 1.89 -15.33 -9.75
C GLU A 29 3.41 -15.45 -9.70
N ASP A 30 4.13 -14.65 -10.49
CA ASP A 30 5.59 -14.72 -10.61
C ASP A 30 6.33 -13.67 -9.77
N ILE A 31 5.63 -12.92 -8.92
CA ILE A 31 6.25 -11.86 -8.14
C ILE A 31 6.06 -12.04 -6.64
N LYS A 32 7.01 -11.49 -5.87
CA LYS A 32 6.89 -11.37 -4.43
C LYS A 32 6.10 -10.12 -4.09
N VAL A 33 5.01 -10.28 -3.33
CA VAL A 33 4.13 -9.18 -2.93
C VAL A 33 4.35 -8.86 -1.45
N ALA A 34 4.64 -7.61 -1.14
CA ALA A 34 4.72 -7.11 0.24
C ALA A 34 3.62 -6.08 0.46
N VAL A 35 2.80 -6.29 1.47
CA VAL A 35 1.63 -5.44 1.76
C VAL A 35 1.58 -5.00 3.22
N ASP A 36 0.74 -4.03 3.52
CA ASP A 36 0.46 -3.57 4.87
C ASP A 36 -0.66 -4.40 5.54
N LEU A 37 -0.83 -4.21 6.86
CA LEU A 37 -1.88 -4.88 7.66
C LEU A 37 -3.31 -4.61 7.16
N GLY A 38 -3.53 -3.54 6.41
CA GLY A 38 -4.82 -3.25 5.76
C GLY A 38 -5.27 -4.28 4.72
N TYR A 39 -4.33 -5.12 4.23
CA TYR A 39 -4.55 -6.10 3.16
C TYR A 39 -4.67 -7.55 3.67
N GLN A 40 -5.16 -7.76 4.89
CA GLN A 40 -5.20 -9.10 5.53
C GLN A 40 -5.92 -10.19 4.73
N GLY A 41 -6.83 -9.85 3.83
CA GLY A 41 -7.54 -10.81 2.96
C GLY A 41 -6.76 -11.27 1.73
N ILE A 42 -5.62 -10.65 1.40
CA ILE A 42 -4.91 -10.85 0.14
C ILE A 42 -4.45 -12.30 -0.07
N VAL A 43 -4.05 -12.98 1.00
CA VAL A 43 -3.61 -14.40 0.94
C VAL A 43 -4.72 -15.36 0.51
N ASN A 44 -5.98 -14.98 0.71
CA ASN A 44 -7.13 -15.82 0.32
C ASN A 44 -7.62 -15.51 -1.09
N ASP A 45 -7.43 -14.28 -1.55
CA ASP A 45 -7.98 -13.79 -2.80
C ASP A 45 -6.97 -13.85 -3.96
N TYR A 46 -5.66 -13.82 -3.68
CA TYR A 46 -4.63 -13.77 -4.72
C TYR A 46 -3.60 -14.87 -4.58
N HIS A 47 -3.17 -15.40 -5.73
CA HIS A 47 -2.01 -16.28 -5.85
C HIS A 47 -0.76 -15.46 -6.18
N SER A 48 0.33 -15.75 -5.46
CA SER A 48 1.63 -15.10 -5.63
C SER A 48 2.73 -16.06 -5.23
N HIS A 49 3.93 -15.88 -5.77
CA HIS A 49 5.10 -16.64 -5.33
C HIS A 49 5.32 -16.54 -3.81
N THR A 50 5.17 -15.36 -3.27
CA THR A 50 5.23 -15.11 -1.83
C THR A 50 4.45 -13.84 -1.49
N ILE A 51 3.57 -13.90 -0.48
CA ILE A 51 2.87 -12.75 0.06
C ILE A 51 3.38 -12.47 1.47
N ASP A 52 4.12 -11.38 1.62
CA ASP A 52 4.63 -10.92 2.90
C ASP A 52 3.65 -9.90 3.51
N ILE A 53 3.03 -10.28 4.61
CA ILE A 53 2.14 -9.42 5.39
C ILE A 53 2.67 -9.31 6.83
N PRO A 54 2.70 -8.12 7.45
CA PRO A 54 3.17 -7.99 8.82
C PRO A 54 2.31 -8.77 9.81
N HIS A 55 2.94 -9.36 10.81
CA HIS A 55 2.24 -10.00 11.92
C HIS A 55 1.51 -8.96 12.77
N LYS A 56 0.21 -9.16 12.94
CA LYS A 56 -0.62 -8.30 13.77
C LYS A 56 -0.44 -8.65 15.24
N LYS A 57 -0.22 -7.63 16.08
CA LYS A 57 -0.22 -7.81 17.53
C LYS A 57 -1.60 -8.33 17.98
N PRO A 58 -1.66 -9.41 18.78
CA PRO A 58 -2.93 -9.93 19.31
C PRO A 58 -3.65 -8.85 20.14
N ARG A 59 -4.97 -8.93 20.18
CA ARG A 59 -5.77 -8.02 21.00
C ARG A 59 -5.67 -8.41 22.47
N LYS A 60 -5.68 -7.42 23.36
CA LYS A 60 -5.78 -7.63 24.81
C LYS A 60 -7.11 -8.30 25.15
N SER A 61 -7.06 -9.37 25.94
CA SER A 61 -8.23 -10.11 26.41
C SER A 61 -8.03 -10.55 27.85
N LYS A 62 -9.10 -11.09 28.49
CA LYS A 62 -8.98 -11.67 29.85
C LYS A 62 -7.97 -12.81 29.94
N HIS A 63 -7.84 -13.60 28.85
CA HIS A 63 -6.91 -14.73 28.77
C HIS A 63 -5.49 -14.31 28.33
N ASN A 64 -5.36 -13.13 27.71
CA ASN A 64 -4.07 -12.57 27.28
C ASN A 64 -4.03 -11.07 27.64
N PRO A 65 -3.72 -10.75 28.93
CA PRO A 65 -3.74 -9.38 29.41
C PRO A 65 -2.59 -8.52 28.87
N ASP A 66 -1.47 -9.13 28.49
CA ASP A 66 -0.33 -8.44 27.86
C ASP A 66 0.10 -9.13 26.56
N PRO A 67 -0.69 -8.95 25.49
CA PRO A 67 -0.38 -9.58 24.21
C PRO A 67 0.89 -9.00 23.61
N CYS A 68 1.78 -9.85 23.15
CA CYS A 68 3.00 -9.45 22.47
C CYS A 68 3.28 -10.33 21.26
N LEU A 69 4.05 -9.80 20.32
CA LEU A 69 4.59 -10.57 19.21
C LEU A 69 5.77 -11.41 19.69
N THR A 70 5.95 -12.60 19.14
CA THR A 70 7.14 -13.40 19.38
C THR A 70 8.40 -12.68 18.86
N PRO A 71 9.60 -13.02 19.34
CA PRO A 71 10.85 -12.46 18.81
C PRO A 71 11.00 -12.66 17.30
N GLN A 72 10.62 -13.82 16.78
CA GLN A 72 10.64 -14.14 15.36
C GLN A 72 9.67 -13.26 14.55
N GLN A 73 8.44 -13.07 15.05
CA GLN A 73 7.44 -12.18 14.42
C GLN A 73 7.91 -10.72 14.42
N ARG A 74 8.56 -10.26 15.49
CA ARG A 74 9.14 -8.90 15.53
C ARG A 74 10.24 -8.74 14.50
N GLN A 75 11.12 -9.74 14.38
CA GLN A 75 12.21 -9.72 13.40
C GLN A 75 11.66 -9.73 11.96
N ALA A 76 10.66 -10.55 11.66
CA ALA A 76 9.99 -10.57 10.38
C ALA A 76 9.37 -9.20 10.05
N ASN A 77 8.65 -8.59 10.99
CA ASN A 77 8.08 -7.26 10.83
C ASN A 77 9.16 -6.18 10.61
N GLN A 78 10.30 -6.27 11.28
CA GLN A 78 11.42 -5.34 11.06
C GLN A 78 12.01 -5.48 9.66
N THR A 79 12.11 -6.70 9.13
CA THR A 79 12.59 -6.94 7.76
C THR A 79 11.63 -6.33 6.74
N LEU A 80 10.33 -6.53 6.92
CA LEU A 80 9.31 -5.90 6.06
C LEU A 80 9.32 -4.38 6.16
N ALA A 81 9.52 -3.83 7.37
CA ALA A 81 9.60 -2.39 7.57
C ALA A 81 10.74 -1.75 6.77
N LYS A 82 11.90 -2.43 6.64
CA LYS A 82 13.01 -1.94 5.81
C LYS A 82 12.64 -1.81 4.32
N VAL A 83 11.86 -2.76 3.80
CA VAL A 83 11.36 -2.69 2.42
C VAL A 83 10.37 -1.53 2.26
N ARG A 84 9.49 -1.31 3.23
CA ARG A 84 8.51 -0.22 3.22
C ARG A 84 9.14 1.17 3.17
N ILE A 85 10.32 1.37 3.72
CA ILE A 85 11.03 2.66 3.67
C ILE A 85 11.16 3.17 2.24
N TYR A 86 11.44 2.31 1.26
CA TYR A 86 11.54 2.71 -0.14
C TYR A 86 10.20 3.22 -0.70
N VAL A 87 9.10 2.56 -0.34
CA VAL A 87 7.75 2.98 -0.73
C VAL A 87 7.40 4.32 -0.07
N GLU A 88 7.70 4.47 1.22
CA GLU A 88 7.47 5.71 1.96
C GLU A 88 8.29 6.88 1.40
N HIS A 89 9.54 6.63 0.98
CA HIS A 89 10.36 7.63 0.30
C HIS A 89 9.76 8.04 -1.05
N ALA A 90 9.27 7.09 -1.84
CA ALA A 90 8.61 7.39 -3.11
C ALA A 90 7.35 8.24 -2.91
N ILE A 91 6.49 7.85 -1.96
CA ILE A 91 5.28 8.59 -1.59
C ILE A 91 5.64 9.97 -1.06
N GLY A 92 6.64 10.07 -0.17
CA GLY A 92 7.14 11.33 0.38
C GLY A 92 7.69 12.26 -0.71
N GLY A 93 8.37 11.69 -1.71
CA GLY A 93 8.87 12.40 -2.86
C GLY A 93 7.76 13.04 -3.69
N ILE A 94 6.72 12.26 -4.01
CA ILE A 94 5.55 12.76 -4.74
C ILE A 94 4.81 13.84 -3.92
N LYS A 95 4.70 13.69 -2.61
CA LYS A 95 4.07 14.67 -1.72
C LYS A 95 4.82 16.01 -1.63
N ARG A 96 6.04 16.14 -2.16
CA ARG A 96 6.70 17.45 -2.32
C ARG A 96 5.92 18.38 -3.24
N PHE A 97 5.11 17.83 -4.14
CA PHE A 97 4.14 18.61 -4.89
C PHE A 97 2.94 18.93 -4.00
N ASN A 98 2.92 20.14 -3.45
CA ASN A 98 1.91 20.58 -2.46
C ASN A 98 0.47 20.41 -2.93
N ILE A 99 0.22 20.37 -4.24
CA ILE A 99 -1.10 20.12 -4.81
C ILE A 99 -1.68 18.75 -4.40
N LEU A 100 -0.82 17.78 -4.05
CA LEU A 100 -1.24 16.44 -3.59
C LEU A 100 -1.44 16.35 -2.06
N VAL A 101 -1.02 17.36 -1.33
CA VAL A 101 -1.08 17.40 0.15
C VAL A 101 -2.31 18.16 0.63
N HIS A 102 -2.70 19.20 -0.10
CA HIS A 102 -3.84 20.04 0.25
C HIS A 102 -5.16 19.52 -0.36
N PRO A 103 -6.32 19.85 0.25
CA PRO A 103 -7.61 19.52 -0.31
C PRO A 103 -7.75 20.01 -1.75
N PHE A 104 -8.03 19.10 -2.66
CA PHE A 104 -8.13 19.37 -4.08
C PHE A 104 -9.43 20.12 -4.39
N ARG A 105 -9.33 21.37 -4.81
CA ARG A 105 -10.49 22.24 -5.04
C ARG A 105 -11.07 22.12 -6.44
N ASN A 106 -10.31 21.60 -7.40
CA ASN A 106 -10.80 21.44 -8.76
C ASN A 106 -11.77 20.25 -8.85
N ARG A 107 -12.92 20.46 -9.49
CA ARG A 107 -13.99 19.45 -9.60
C ARG A 107 -14.13 18.88 -11.02
N ILE A 108 -13.17 19.17 -11.91
CA ILE A 108 -13.17 18.58 -13.25
C ILE A 108 -12.95 17.07 -13.14
N PRO A 109 -13.85 16.24 -13.69
CA PRO A 109 -13.69 14.79 -13.67
C PRO A 109 -12.33 14.37 -14.26
N GLY A 110 -11.64 13.44 -13.61
CA GLY A 110 -10.35 12.92 -14.06
C GLY A 110 -9.13 13.83 -13.82
N PHE A 111 -9.32 15.11 -13.48
CA PHE A 111 -8.22 16.06 -13.32
C PHE A 111 -7.29 15.68 -12.16
N VAL A 112 -7.82 15.16 -11.04
CA VAL A 112 -7.02 14.65 -9.91
C VAL A 112 -6.09 13.53 -10.38
N HIS A 113 -6.61 12.63 -11.20
CA HIS A 113 -5.81 11.52 -11.75
C HIS A 113 -4.68 12.04 -12.65
N GLN A 114 -4.95 12.99 -13.53
CA GLN A 114 -3.92 13.62 -14.38
C GLN A 114 -2.83 14.29 -13.55
N VAL A 115 -3.21 15.04 -12.52
CA VAL A 115 -2.25 15.68 -11.58
C VAL A 115 -1.38 14.63 -10.90
N MET A 116 -1.97 13.52 -10.44
CA MET A 116 -1.24 12.43 -9.80
C MET A 116 -0.22 11.80 -10.75
N LEU A 117 -0.61 11.55 -12.00
CA LEU A 117 0.28 11.02 -13.04
C LEU A 117 1.44 11.98 -13.33
N ILE A 118 1.16 13.28 -13.50
CA ILE A 118 2.19 14.30 -13.77
C ILE A 118 3.17 14.39 -12.60
N CYS A 119 2.69 14.49 -11.37
CA CYS A 119 3.55 14.58 -10.20
C CYS A 119 4.43 13.32 -10.05
N SER A 120 3.88 12.14 -10.33
CA SER A 120 4.62 10.88 -10.28
C SER A 120 5.68 10.79 -11.39
N ALA A 121 5.36 11.26 -12.59
CA ALA A 121 6.31 11.32 -13.70
C ALA A 121 7.47 12.30 -13.42
N LEU A 122 7.16 13.49 -12.90
CA LEU A 122 8.18 14.49 -12.52
C LEU A 122 9.08 13.97 -11.40
N TRP A 123 8.51 13.27 -10.41
CA TRP A 123 9.31 12.65 -9.37
C TRP A 123 10.25 11.58 -9.93
N ASN A 124 9.75 10.68 -10.77
CA ASN A 124 10.60 9.68 -11.41
C ASN A 124 11.71 10.31 -12.26
N PHE A 125 11.38 11.35 -13.02
CA PHE A 125 12.38 12.09 -13.81
C PHE A 125 13.47 12.72 -12.94
N SER A 126 13.13 13.20 -11.73
CA SER A 126 14.10 13.80 -10.80
C SER A 126 15.05 12.77 -10.17
N LEU A 127 14.77 11.48 -10.28
CA LEU A 127 15.60 10.38 -9.78
C LEU A 127 16.52 9.79 -10.84
N SER A 128 16.31 10.15 -12.11
CA SER A 128 17.15 9.74 -13.25
C SER A 128 18.38 10.61 -13.36
#